data_8da6a120086cabaaefdfde4eae1a5fa8
#
_entry.id   8da6a120086cabaaefdfde4eae1a5fa8
#
_cell.length_a   1.000
_cell.length_b   1.000
_cell.length_c   1.000
_cell.angle_alpha   90.00
_cell.angle_beta   90.00
_cell.angle_gamma   90.00
#
_symmetry.space_group_name_H-M   'P 1'
#
loop_
_entity.id
_entity.type
_entity.pdbx_description
1 polymer ?
#
loop_
_entity_poly.entity_id
_entity_poly.type
_entity_poly.pdbx_seq_one_letter_code
_entity_poly.pdbx_strand_id
1 'polypeptide(L)'
;QKGIDDLAQHFLAKEGIYAVRRAKKSDMEKLAKATGGKIVASLDDLSKDDLGEAGLVEERKFGDDKMTFVTECKNPKAVSILIRGGTEHVVDELERALHDALSVVKAALEDGKMTVGGGATATAIAMSLRDYAPSVGGREQMAIEAFADAVESIPKTLAQNAGLDPIDIMLEIRQAHKKGNKYAGVDVINGKVADMLKNNVVEPLRVSMQEILSASEAATMILRIDDVIAAKSTSTSTPGGGKTPGGGSGSEFDED
;
A
#
# COMPACT_ATOMS: atom_id res chain seq x y z
N GLN A 1 22.45 1.66 14.96
CA GLN A 1 21.03 1.73 15.37
C GLN A 1 20.84 2.54 16.65
N LYS A 2 21.72 2.43 17.60
CA LYS A 2 21.75 3.18 18.88
C LYS A 2 22.37 4.57 18.71
N GLY A 3 22.44 5.33 19.79
CA GLY A 3 23.22 6.57 19.86
C GLY A 3 24.73 6.28 19.86
N ILE A 4 25.49 7.27 19.48
CA ILE A 4 26.95 7.28 19.61
C ILE A 4 27.26 8.46 20.53
N ASP A 5 28.06 8.20 21.56
CA ASP A 5 28.50 9.22 22.51
C ASP A 5 29.29 10.32 21.80
N ASP A 6 29.17 11.57 22.25
CA ASP A 6 29.79 12.71 21.58
C ASP A 6 31.35 12.62 21.60
N LEU A 7 31.93 12.04 22.66
CA LEU A 7 33.36 11.79 22.74
C LEU A 7 33.80 10.73 21.72
N ALA A 8 33.00 9.67 21.56
CA ALA A 8 33.24 8.64 20.54
C ALA A 8 33.13 9.20 19.13
N GLN A 9 32.15 10.09 18.86
CA GLN A 9 32.04 10.79 17.57
C GLN A 9 33.29 11.64 17.27
N HIS A 10 33.85 12.33 18.29
CA HIS A 10 35.05 13.11 18.13
C HIS A 10 36.27 12.24 17.72
N PHE A 11 36.42 11.08 18.34
CA PHE A 11 37.50 10.15 17.99
C PHE A 11 37.33 9.56 16.60
N LEU A 12 36.11 9.16 16.23
CA LEU A 12 35.80 8.67 14.87
C LEU A 12 36.12 9.73 13.82
N ALA A 13 35.70 10.98 14.06
CA ALA A 13 35.99 12.09 13.15
C ALA A 13 37.48 12.38 13.01
N LYS A 14 38.27 12.28 14.13
CA LYS A 14 39.72 12.45 14.14
C LYS A 14 40.43 11.38 13.30
N GLU A 15 39.93 10.16 13.30
CA GLU A 15 40.45 9.05 12.47
C GLU A 15 39.88 9.06 11.04
N GLY A 16 39.09 10.08 10.67
CA GLY A 16 38.46 10.19 9.34
C GLY A 16 37.32 9.18 9.07
N ILE A 17 36.76 8.59 10.12
CA ILE A 17 35.68 7.62 10.01
C ILE A 17 34.33 8.33 10.05
N TYR A 18 33.56 8.21 8.98
CA TYR A 18 32.19 8.71 8.90
C TYR A 18 31.25 7.80 9.70
N ALA A 19 30.48 8.37 10.62
CA ALA A 19 29.58 7.62 11.48
C ALA A 19 28.16 8.22 11.49
N VAL A 20 27.16 7.37 11.41
CA VAL A 20 25.73 7.75 11.46
C VAL A 20 25.08 7.12 12.68
N ARG A 21 24.46 7.95 13.53
CA ARG A 21 23.75 7.51 14.74
C ARG A 21 22.26 7.36 14.47
N ARG A 22 21.58 6.51 15.28
CA ARG A 22 20.13 6.31 15.28
C ARG A 22 19.53 5.86 13.93
N ALA A 23 20.33 5.14 13.12
CA ALA A 23 19.82 4.53 11.90
C ALA A 23 18.72 3.51 12.21
N LYS A 24 17.65 3.49 11.41
CA LYS A 24 16.56 2.53 11.57
C LYS A 24 17.08 1.11 11.29
N LYS A 25 16.51 0.11 11.98
CA LYS A 25 16.89 -1.30 11.76
C LYS A 25 16.69 -1.73 10.31
N SER A 26 15.58 -1.33 9.69
CA SER A 26 15.29 -1.61 8.28
C SER A 26 16.34 -1.06 7.33
N ASP A 27 16.87 0.14 7.62
CA ASP A 27 17.90 0.77 6.79
C ASP A 27 19.25 0.07 6.96
N MET A 28 19.56 -0.37 8.17
CA MET A 28 20.74 -1.21 8.44
C MET A 28 20.70 -2.53 7.66
N GLU A 29 19.54 -3.19 7.64
CA GLU A 29 19.35 -4.44 6.89
C GLU A 29 19.50 -4.23 5.37
N LYS A 30 18.94 -3.12 4.85
CA LYS A 30 19.09 -2.74 3.45
C LYS A 30 20.55 -2.41 3.11
N LEU A 31 21.23 -1.67 3.99
CA LEU A 31 22.63 -1.32 3.82
C LEU A 31 23.53 -2.56 3.82
N ALA A 32 23.29 -3.51 4.73
CA ALA A 32 24.00 -4.78 4.76
C ALA A 32 23.82 -5.57 3.44
N LYS A 33 22.59 -5.59 2.89
CA LYS A 33 22.33 -6.23 1.60
C LYS A 33 22.98 -5.50 0.42
N ALA A 34 23.07 -4.18 0.47
CA ALA A 34 23.64 -3.37 -0.61
C ALA A 34 25.19 -3.47 -0.65
N THR A 35 25.83 -3.47 0.53
CA THR A 35 27.31 -3.45 0.67
C THR A 35 27.94 -4.82 0.86
N GLY A 36 27.13 -5.82 1.26
CA GLY A 36 27.63 -7.16 1.63
C GLY A 36 28.15 -7.24 3.07
N GLY A 37 28.08 -6.15 3.83
CA GLY A 37 28.48 -6.15 5.25
C GLY A 37 27.50 -6.89 6.15
N LYS A 38 27.94 -7.25 7.35
CA LYS A 38 27.09 -7.89 8.36
C LYS A 38 26.80 -6.96 9.52
N ILE A 39 25.61 -7.11 10.09
CA ILE A 39 25.21 -6.38 11.29
C ILE A 39 25.70 -7.14 12.51
N VAL A 40 26.52 -6.51 13.31
CA VAL A 40 27.03 -7.07 14.57
C VAL A 40 26.40 -6.35 15.76
N ALA A 41 26.16 -7.08 16.84
CA ALA A 41 25.52 -6.53 18.04
C ALA A 41 26.55 -5.98 19.07
N SER A 42 27.73 -6.57 19.14
CA SER A 42 28.81 -6.18 20.03
C SER A 42 30.07 -5.76 19.27
N LEU A 43 30.83 -4.86 19.84
CA LEU A 43 32.12 -4.47 19.28
C LEU A 43 33.17 -5.60 19.38
N ASP A 44 33.02 -6.48 20.35
CA ASP A 44 33.94 -7.61 20.57
C ASP A 44 33.79 -8.68 19.48
N ASP A 45 32.61 -8.73 18.83
CA ASP A 45 32.31 -9.67 17.75
C ASP A 45 32.69 -9.14 16.37
N LEU A 46 33.16 -7.89 16.28
CA LEU A 46 33.47 -7.24 15.01
C LEU A 46 34.77 -7.79 14.39
N SER A 47 34.66 -8.32 13.18
CA SER A 47 35.77 -8.86 12.42
C SER A 47 35.90 -8.17 11.04
N LYS A 48 37.05 -8.37 10.38
CA LYS A 48 37.24 -7.85 9.02
C LYS A 48 36.29 -8.46 7.99
N ASP A 49 35.80 -9.67 8.23
CA ASP A 49 34.89 -10.39 7.35
C ASP A 49 33.44 -9.86 7.41
N ASP A 50 33.17 -8.97 8.38
CA ASP A 50 31.87 -8.34 8.56
C ASP A 50 31.77 -6.99 7.84
N LEU A 51 32.87 -6.51 7.29
CA LEU A 51 32.91 -5.25 6.54
C LEU A 51 32.27 -5.41 5.16
N GLY A 52 31.48 -4.40 4.78
CA GLY A 52 30.95 -4.26 3.44
C GLY A 52 31.81 -3.35 2.57
N GLU A 53 31.52 -3.31 1.29
CA GLU A 53 32.22 -2.45 0.33
C GLU A 53 31.24 -1.49 -0.36
N ALA A 54 31.64 -0.23 -0.50
CA ALA A 54 30.97 0.78 -1.30
C ALA A 54 32.00 1.65 -2.01
N GLY A 55 31.71 2.11 -3.20
CA GLY A 55 32.60 2.99 -3.96
C GLY A 55 32.61 4.40 -3.40
N LEU A 56 31.46 4.89 -2.95
CA LEU A 56 31.32 6.24 -2.42
C LEU A 56 30.33 6.28 -1.26
N VAL A 57 30.76 6.95 -0.17
CA VAL A 57 29.88 7.33 0.95
C VAL A 57 29.99 8.83 1.13
N GLU A 58 28.87 9.53 1.04
CA GLU A 58 28.83 10.99 1.13
C GLU A 58 27.59 11.49 1.85
N GLU A 59 27.67 12.68 2.43
CA GLU A 59 26.53 13.43 2.93
C GLU A 59 26.11 14.47 1.89
N ARG A 60 24.84 14.47 1.50
CA ARG A 60 24.26 15.50 0.65
C ARG A 60 23.18 16.27 1.40
N LYS A 61 23.15 17.57 1.22
CA LYS A 61 22.11 18.43 1.78
C LYS A 61 20.99 18.67 0.75
N PHE A 62 19.75 18.44 1.17
CA PHE A 62 18.54 18.73 0.38
C PHE A 62 17.61 19.64 1.20
N GLY A 63 17.55 20.92 0.83
CA GLY A 63 16.87 21.89 1.67
C GLY A 63 17.58 22.05 3.01
N ASP A 64 16.89 21.77 4.10
CA ASP A 64 17.44 21.78 5.46
C ASP A 64 17.86 20.39 5.95
N ASP A 65 17.49 19.34 5.24
CA ASP A 65 17.81 17.96 5.61
C ASP A 65 19.15 17.50 5.06
N LYS A 66 19.87 16.74 5.88
CA LYS A 66 21.12 16.08 5.52
C LYS A 66 20.87 14.59 5.36
N MET A 67 21.24 14.05 4.23
CA MET A 67 21.06 12.64 3.89
C MET A 67 22.39 12.00 3.58
N THR A 68 22.61 10.79 4.10
CA THR A 68 23.79 9.97 3.80
C THR A 68 23.52 9.09 2.61
N PHE A 69 24.39 9.15 1.61
CA PHE A 69 24.34 8.31 0.42
C PHE A 69 25.47 7.30 0.44
N VAL A 70 25.12 6.04 0.16
CA VAL A 70 26.07 4.95 -0.06
C VAL A 70 25.83 4.48 -1.49
N THR A 71 26.77 4.74 -2.37
CA THR A 71 26.64 4.51 -3.82
C THR A 71 27.82 3.69 -4.35
N GLU A 72 27.71 3.28 -5.62
CA GLU A 72 28.73 2.51 -6.32
C GLU A 72 29.06 1.16 -5.64
N CYS A 73 28.04 0.51 -5.06
CA CYS A 73 28.21 -0.83 -4.51
C CYS A 73 28.41 -1.84 -5.66
N LYS A 74 29.38 -2.74 -5.54
CA LYS A 74 29.75 -3.69 -6.62
C LYS A 74 28.60 -4.65 -6.98
N ASN A 75 27.80 -5.08 -6.03
CA ASN A 75 26.69 -6.03 -6.25
C ASN A 75 25.51 -5.70 -5.33
N PRO A 76 24.82 -4.60 -5.59
CA PRO A 76 23.75 -4.13 -4.71
C PRO A 76 22.54 -5.06 -4.80
N LYS A 77 22.19 -5.70 -3.67
CA LYS A 77 20.98 -6.50 -3.51
C LYS A 77 19.81 -5.71 -2.92
N ALA A 78 20.03 -4.45 -2.65
CA ALA A 78 19.02 -3.49 -2.20
C ALA A 78 19.32 -2.11 -2.80
N VAL A 79 18.26 -1.41 -3.16
CA VAL A 79 18.33 -0.04 -3.69
C VAL A 79 17.31 0.84 -2.96
N SER A 80 17.56 2.14 -2.97
CA SER A 80 16.62 3.14 -2.44
C SER A 80 16.19 4.08 -3.56
N ILE A 81 14.91 4.43 -3.59
CA ILE A 81 14.36 5.40 -4.51
C ILE A 81 14.05 6.66 -3.70
N LEU A 82 14.74 7.77 -4.00
CA LEU A 82 14.49 9.04 -3.37
C LEU A 82 13.45 9.81 -4.18
N ILE A 83 12.28 10.04 -3.56
CA ILE A 83 11.18 10.81 -4.14
C ILE A 83 11.30 12.26 -3.69
N ARG A 84 11.17 13.19 -4.63
CA ARG A 84 11.18 14.63 -4.37
C ARG A 84 9.98 15.31 -5.02
N GLY A 85 9.37 16.22 -4.30
CA GLY A 85 8.20 16.96 -4.79
C GLY A 85 8.12 18.37 -4.20
N GLY A 86 7.26 19.18 -4.75
CA GLY A 86 7.07 20.57 -4.30
C GLY A 86 6.30 20.70 -2.99
N THR A 87 5.50 19.67 -2.62
CA THR A 87 4.74 19.61 -1.38
C THR A 87 4.79 18.21 -0.79
N GLU A 88 4.59 18.12 0.53
CA GLU A 88 4.53 16.85 1.25
C GLU A 88 3.43 15.92 0.69
N HIS A 89 2.24 16.45 0.42
CA HIS A 89 1.13 15.66 -0.16
C HIS A 89 1.48 15.05 -1.52
N VAL A 90 2.22 15.76 -2.37
CA VAL A 90 2.68 15.23 -3.66
C VAL A 90 3.71 14.11 -3.46
N VAL A 91 4.61 14.26 -2.48
CA VAL A 91 5.61 13.24 -2.17
C VAL A 91 4.94 11.98 -1.64
N ASP A 92 4.01 12.11 -0.70
CA ASP A 92 3.25 11.00 -0.12
C ASP A 92 2.45 10.23 -1.18
N GLU A 93 1.81 10.95 -2.10
CA GLU A 93 1.06 10.34 -3.21
C GLU A 93 1.98 9.58 -4.17
N LEU A 94 3.13 10.16 -4.50
CA LEU A 94 4.12 9.50 -5.35
C LEU A 94 4.74 8.27 -4.67
N GLU A 95 4.98 8.33 -3.35
CA GLU A 95 5.45 7.17 -2.57
C GLU A 95 4.43 6.04 -2.62
N ARG A 96 3.16 6.34 -2.38
CA ARG A 96 2.06 5.37 -2.44
C ARG A 96 1.93 4.75 -3.83
N ALA A 97 1.89 5.58 -4.88
CA ALA A 97 1.77 5.11 -6.25
C ALA A 97 2.95 4.22 -6.69
N LEU A 98 4.18 4.58 -6.30
CA LEU A 98 5.36 3.75 -6.58
C LEU A 98 5.34 2.44 -5.80
N HIS A 99 4.92 2.47 -4.53
CA HIS A 99 4.78 1.25 -3.73
C HIS A 99 3.77 0.28 -4.34
N ASP A 100 2.62 0.79 -4.78
CA ASP A 100 1.57 0.00 -5.43
C ASP A 100 2.08 -0.58 -6.75
N ALA A 101 2.73 0.22 -7.59
CA ALA A 101 3.29 -0.23 -8.85
C ALA A 101 4.34 -1.35 -8.66
N LEU A 102 5.26 -1.18 -7.70
CA LEU A 102 6.26 -2.20 -7.38
C LEU A 102 5.62 -3.48 -6.81
N SER A 103 4.58 -3.35 -5.99
CA SER A 103 3.85 -4.48 -5.42
C SER A 103 3.11 -5.27 -6.49
N VAL A 104 2.51 -4.60 -7.49
CA VAL A 104 1.87 -5.23 -8.65
C VAL A 104 2.87 -6.02 -9.47
N VAL A 105 4.02 -5.41 -9.80
CA VAL A 105 5.09 -6.09 -10.56
C VAL A 105 5.63 -7.30 -9.78
N LYS A 106 5.84 -7.14 -8.47
CA LYS A 106 6.27 -8.23 -7.59
C LYS A 106 5.27 -9.40 -7.63
N ALA A 107 3.97 -9.12 -7.44
CA ALA A 107 2.92 -10.14 -7.46
C ALA A 107 2.85 -10.85 -8.83
N ALA A 108 2.97 -10.11 -9.94
CA ALA A 108 2.98 -10.68 -11.28
C ALA A 108 4.18 -11.61 -11.51
N LEU A 109 5.37 -11.25 -11.00
CA LEU A 109 6.58 -12.09 -11.11
C LEU A 109 6.53 -13.34 -10.24
N GLU A 110 5.97 -13.23 -9.03
CA GLU A 110 5.83 -14.35 -8.09
C GLU A 110 4.81 -15.39 -8.58
N ASP A 111 3.65 -14.94 -9.05
CA ASP A 111 2.51 -15.81 -9.38
C ASP A 111 2.54 -16.27 -10.85
N GLY A 112 3.15 -15.50 -11.73
CA GLY A 112 3.19 -15.77 -13.18
C GLY A 112 1.81 -15.80 -13.84
N LYS A 113 0.77 -15.21 -13.22
CA LYS A 113 -0.60 -15.20 -13.69
C LYS A 113 -1.18 -13.80 -13.66
N MET A 114 -1.86 -13.44 -14.73
CA MET A 114 -2.47 -12.13 -14.89
C MET A 114 -3.92 -12.26 -15.34
N THR A 115 -4.73 -11.29 -15.00
CA THR A 115 -6.12 -11.11 -15.44
C THR A 115 -6.27 -9.79 -16.19
N VAL A 116 -7.38 -9.61 -16.84
CA VAL A 116 -7.69 -8.40 -17.61
C VAL A 116 -8.56 -7.48 -16.76
N GLY A 117 -8.15 -6.23 -16.63
CA GLY A 117 -8.86 -5.20 -15.88
C GLY A 117 -10.04 -4.59 -16.67
N GLY A 118 -10.41 -3.35 -16.32
CA GLY A 118 -11.52 -2.64 -16.94
C GLY A 118 -12.90 -3.29 -16.73
N GLY A 119 -13.03 -4.13 -15.69
CA GLY A 119 -14.25 -4.87 -15.39
C GLY A 119 -14.51 -6.09 -16.30
N ALA A 120 -13.59 -6.43 -17.23
CA ALA A 120 -13.72 -7.58 -18.11
C ALA A 120 -13.79 -8.90 -17.33
N THR A 121 -12.85 -9.12 -16.42
CA THR A 121 -12.81 -10.31 -15.56
C THR A 121 -14.05 -10.41 -14.67
N ALA A 122 -14.46 -9.31 -14.04
CA ALA A 122 -15.65 -9.24 -13.20
C ALA A 122 -16.92 -9.61 -13.99
N THR A 123 -17.06 -9.11 -15.21
CA THR A 123 -18.19 -9.47 -16.09
C THR A 123 -18.17 -10.95 -16.47
N ALA A 124 -17.01 -11.51 -16.79
CA ALA A 124 -16.86 -12.93 -17.11
C ALA A 124 -17.27 -13.82 -15.92
N ILE A 125 -16.84 -13.47 -14.70
CA ILE A 125 -17.21 -14.16 -13.47
C ILE A 125 -18.71 -14.08 -13.24
N ALA A 126 -19.31 -12.89 -13.32
CA ALA A 126 -20.73 -12.69 -13.11
C ALA A 126 -21.59 -13.47 -14.13
N MET A 127 -21.16 -13.52 -15.39
CA MET A 127 -21.84 -14.34 -16.41
C MET A 127 -21.77 -15.83 -16.08
N SER A 128 -20.58 -16.33 -15.70
CA SER A 128 -20.41 -17.73 -15.32
C SER A 128 -21.24 -18.10 -14.08
N LEU A 129 -21.36 -17.20 -13.11
CA LEU A 129 -22.22 -17.40 -11.93
C LEU A 129 -23.70 -17.50 -12.29
N ARG A 130 -24.18 -16.64 -13.21
CA ARG A 130 -25.57 -16.69 -13.69
C ARG A 130 -25.86 -17.95 -14.50
N ASP A 131 -24.89 -18.45 -15.26
CA ASP A 131 -25.02 -19.71 -15.98
C ASP A 131 -25.05 -20.92 -15.01
N TYR A 132 -24.34 -20.82 -13.88
CA TYR A 132 -24.29 -21.84 -12.86
C TYR A 132 -25.51 -21.81 -11.92
N ALA A 133 -26.07 -20.66 -11.58
CA ALA A 133 -27.13 -20.47 -10.61
C ALA A 133 -28.36 -21.39 -10.83
N PRO A 134 -28.86 -21.59 -12.06
CA PRO A 134 -30.00 -22.50 -12.31
C PRO A 134 -29.71 -23.98 -11.97
N SER A 135 -28.44 -24.39 -11.99
CA SER A 135 -28.05 -25.77 -11.65
C SER A 135 -28.20 -26.09 -10.16
N VAL A 136 -28.16 -25.09 -9.31
CA VAL A 136 -28.32 -25.24 -7.85
C VAL A 136 -29.80 -25.14 -7.47
N GLY A 137 -30.52 -24.18 -8.04
CA GLY A 137 -31.96 -23.97 -7.80
C GLY A 137 -32.27 -23.41 -6.41
N GLY A 138 -33.54 -23.18 -6.13
CA GLY A 138 -34.02 -22.78 -4.81
C GLY A 138 -33.56 -21.39 -4.35
N ARG A 139 -33.41 -21.22 -3.03
CA ARG A 139 -32.98 -19.95 -2.43
C ARG A 139 -31.51 -19.64 -2.69
N GLU A 140 -30.70 -20.68 -2.84
CA GLU A 140 -29.28 -20.57 -3.14
C GLU A 140 -29.05 -19.98 -4.52
N GLN A 141 -29.90 -20.28 -5.49
CA GLN A 141 -29.88 -19.64 -6.82
C GLN A 141 -29.98 -18.10 -6.70
N MET A 142 -30.93 -17.61 -5.90
CA MET A 142 -31.10 -16.16 -5.69
C MET A 142 -29.87 -15.52 -5.03
N ALA A 143 -29.23 -16.23 -4.12
CA ALA A 143 -28.00 -15.75 -3.49
C ALA A 143 -26.84 -15.66 -4.51
N ILE A 144 -26.70 -16.66 -5.38
CA ILE A 144 -25.67 -16.68 -6.44
C ILE A 144 -25.94 -15.53 -7.44
N GLU A 145 -27.18 -15.29 -7.82
CA GLU A 145 -27.54 -14.19 -8.71
C GLU A 145 -27.24 -12.83 -8.08
N ALA A 146 -27.57 -12.64 -6.79
CA ALA A 146 -27.25 -11.43 -6.05
C ALA A 146 -25.71 -11.20 -5.94
N PHE A 147 -24.95 -12.28 -5.75
CA PHE A 147 -23.49 -12.21 -5.75
C PHE A 147 -22.94 -11.82 -7.13
N ALA A 148 -23.50 -12.38 -8.20
CA ALA A 148 -23.14 -12.00 -9.56
C ALA A 148 -23.43 -10.51 -9.84
N ASP A 149 -24.55 -9.99 -9.33
CA ASP A 149 -24.89 -8.56 -9.44
C ASP A 149 -23.92 -7.67 -8.66
N ALA A 150 -23.47 -8.13 -7.49
CA ALA A 150 -22.46 -7.43 -6.70
C ALA A 150 -21.11 -7.37 -7.44
N VAL A 151 -20.66 -8.46 -8.04
CA VAL A 151 -19.42 -8.48 -8.85
C VAL A 151 -19.54 -7.55 -10.07
N GLU A 152 -20.69 -7.49 -10.71
CA GLU A 152 -20.93 -6.55 -11.82
C GLU A 152 -21.03 -5.08 -11.40
N SER A 153 -21.07 -4.78 -10.11
CA SER A 153 -20.99 -3.39 -9.65
C SER A 153 -19.67 -2.72 -10.06
N ILE A 154 -18.59 -3.51 -10.20
CA ILE A 154 -17.26 -3.01 -10.60
C ILE A 154 -17.30 -2.33 -11.96
N PRO A 155 -17.64 -3.01 -13.08
CA PRO A 155 -17.73 -2.33 -14.38
C PRO A 155 -18.83 -1.27 -14.44
N LYS A 156 -19.93 -1.42 -13.69
CA LYS A 156 -20.98 -0.38 -13.61
C LYS A 156 -20.44 0.91 -13.00
N THR A 157 -19.70 0.81 -11.90
CA THR A 157 -19.09 1.97 -11.24
C THR A 157 -18.01 2.61 -12.11
N LEU A 158 -17.21 1.80 -12.82
CA LEU A 158 -16.25 2.34 -13.79
C LEU A 158 -16.92 3.15 -14.88
N ALA A 159 -18.02 2.66 -15.44
CA ALA A 159 -18.80 3.38 -16.44
C ALA A 159 -19.38 4.68 -15.88
N GLN A 160 -19.97 4.66 -14.67
CA GLN A 160 -20.52 5.85 -14.02
C GLN A 160 -19.44 6.91 -13.76
N ASN A 161 -18.28 6.51 -13.24
CA ASN A 161 -17.16 7.42 -12.97
C ASN A 161 -16.57 8.02 -14.25
N ALA A 162 -16.69 7.31 -15.37
CA ALA A 162 -16.31 7.80 -16.70
C ALA A 162 -17.39 8.69 -17.35
N GLY A 163 -18.53 8.91 -16.69
CA GLY A 163 -19.65 9.69 -17.23
C GLY A 163 -20.45 8.96 -18.33
N LEU A 164 -20.35 7.64 -18.39
CA LEU A 164 -21.06 6.80 -19.35
C LEU A 164 -22.36 6.24 -18.75
N ASP A 165 -23.32 5.87 -19.61
CA ASP A 165 -24.50 5.14 -19.16
C ASP A 165 -24.10 3.70 -18.76
N PRO A 166 -24.22 3.33 -17.47
CA PRO A 166 -23.77 2.02 -17.01
C PRO A 166 -24.63 0.87 -17.56
N ILE A 167 -25.89 1.14 -17.95
CA ILE A 167 -26.80 0.12 -18.49
C ILE A 167 -26.37 -0.24 -19.92
N ASP A 168 -26.15 0.75 -20.75
CA ASP A 168 -25.72 0.56 -22.13
C ASP A 168 -24.37 -0.12 -22.21
N ILE A 169 -23.40 0.35 -21.43
CA ILE A 169 -22.05 -0.23 -21.34
C ILE A 169 -22.09 -1.69 -20.89
N MET A 170 -22.91 -2.01 -19.89
CA MET A 170 -23.02 -3.40 -19.42
C MET A 170 -23.65 -4.33 -20.46
N LEU A 171 -24.64 -3.83 -21.20
CA LEU A 171 -25.24 -4.59 -22.30
C LEU A 171 -24.23 -4.87 -23.42
N GLU A 172 -23.44 -3.87 -23.80
CA GLU A 172 -22.39 -4.00 -24.81
C GLU A 172 -21.30 -4.99 -24.37
N ILE A 173 -20.80 -4.91 -23.13
CA ILE A 173 -19.78 -5.82 -22.60
C ILE A 173 -20.30 -7.25 -22.59
N ARG A 174 -21.49 -7.50 -22.03
CA ARG A 174 -22.12 -8.83 -22.02
C ARG A 174 -22.31 -9.38 -23.44
N GLN A 175 -22.71 -8.54 -24.39
CA GLN A 175 -22.83 -8.94 -25.79
C GLN A 175 -21.48 -9.31 -26.40
N ALA A 176 -20.43 -8.52 -26.13
CA ALA A 176 -19.08 -8.80 -26.59
C ALA A 176 -18.55 -10.13 -26.03
N HIS A 177 -18.77 -10.40 -24.73
CA HIS A 177 -18.41 -11.67 -24.10
C HIS A 177 -19.13 -12.87 -24.73
N LYS A 178 -20.46 -12.74 -24.98
CA LYS A 178 -21.23 -13.78 -25.67
C LYS A 178 -20.73 -14.05 -27.09
N LYS A 179 -20.19 -13.05 -27.79
CA LYS A 179 -19.57 -13.19 -29.12
C LYS A 179 -18.14 -13.77 -29.05
N GLY A 180 -17.63 -14.11 -27.84
CA GLY A 180 -16.33 -14.73 -27.65
C GLY A 180 -15.18 -13.78 -27.29
N ASN A 181 -15.42 -12.46 -27.22
CA ASN A 181 -14.41 -11.50 -26.75
C ASN A 181 -14.42 -11.44 -25.21
N LYS A 182 -13.69 -12.35 -24.58
CA LYS A 182 -13.56 -12.46 -23.10
C LYS A 182 -12.80 -11.29 -22.46
N TYR A 183 -12.16 -10.46 -23.26
CA TYR A 183 -11.33 -9.33 -22.78
C TYR A 183 -12.04 -7.98 -22.94
N ALA A 184 -13.31 -7.99 -23.35
CA ALA A 184 -14.09 -6.78 -23.45
C ALA A 184 -14.38 -6.18 -22.08
N GLY A 185 -14.05 -4.91 -21.90
CA GLY A 185 -14.25 -4.14 -20.66
C GLY A 185 -14.46 -2.66 -20.95
N VAL A 186 -14.54 -1.85 -19.90
CA VAL A 186 -14.76 -0.41 -19.99
C VAL A 186 -13.45 0.32 -20.25
N ASP A 187 -13.32 0.96 -21.39
CA ASP A 187 -12.27 1.92 -21.68
C ASP A 187 -12.72 3.31 -21.20
N VAL A 188 -12.30 3.67 -19.99
CA VAL A 188 -12.69 4.92 -19.34
C VAL A 188 -12.08 6.16 -20.02
N ILE A 189 -10.97 5.99 -20.76
CA ILE A 189 -10.28 7.08 -21.43
C ILE A 189 -11.01 7.48 -22.71
N ASN A 190 -11.43 6.47 -23.49
CA ASN A 190 -12.11 6.70 -24.76
C ASN A 190 -13.65 6.62 -24.65
N GLY A 191 -14.20 6.33 -23.47
CA GLY A 191 -15.63 6.28 -23.22
C GLY A 191 -16.37 5.20 -24.00
N LYS A 192 -15.81 4.00 -24.14
CA LYS A 192 -16.38 2.90 -24.94
C LYS A 192 -15.99 1.53 -24.42
N VAL A 193 -16.68 0.51 -24.89
CA VAL A 193 -16.28 -0.89 -24.70
C VAL A 193 -15.13 -1.24 -25.65
N ALA A 194 -14.05 -1.78 -25.11
CA ALA A 194 -12.87 -2.16 -25.88
C ALA A 194 -12.22 -3.45 -25.34
N ASP A 195 -11.29 -4.00 -26.12
CA ASP A 195 -10.47 -5.14 -25.68
C ASP A 195 -9.37 -4.63 -24.72
N MET A 196 -9.55 -4.89 -23.45
CA MET A 196 -8.66 -4.40 -22.40
C MET A 196 -7.27 -5.03 -22.45
N LEU A 197 -7.14 -6.27 -22.99
CA LEU A 197 -5.84 -6.89 -23.17
C LEU A 197 -5.02 -6.14 -24.22
N LYS A 198 -5.62 -5.72 -25.32
CA LYS A 198 -4.96 -4.89 -26.34
C LYS A 198 -4.61 -3.50 -25.85
N ASN A 199 -5.37 -2.98 -24.91
CA ASN A 199 -5.10 -1.70 -24.26
C ASN A 199 -4.09 -1.79 -23.12
N ASN A 200 -3.49 -2.99 -22.88
CA ASN A 200 -2.54 -3.26 -21.78
C ASN A 200 -3.11 -2.98 -20.38
N VAL A 201 -4.43 -3.11 -20.21
CA VAL A 201 -5.09 -2.98 -18.92
C VAL A 201 -5.14 -4.37 -18.29
N VAL A 202 -4.11 -4.69 -17.55
CA VAL A 202 -3.90 -6.01 -16.94
C VAL A 202 -3.51 -5.86 -15.47
N GLU A 203 -3.85 -6.88 -14.68
CA GLU A 203 -3.52 -6.92 -13.26
C GLU A 203 -3.11 -8.34 -12.83
N PRO A 204 -2.34 -8.52 -11.74
CA PRO A 204 -2.04 -9.85 -11.21
C PRO A 204 -3.32 -10.56 -10.77
N LEU A 205 -3.41 -11.86 -11.05
CA LEU A 205 -4.56 -12.68 -10.63
C LEU A 205 -4.82 -12.59 -9.12
N ARG A 206 -3.76 -12.48 -8.30
CA ARG A 206 -3.84 -12.34 -6.84
C ARG A 206 -4.69 -11.14 -6.42
N VAL A 207 -4.60 -10.02 -7.14
CA VAL A 207 -5.38 -8.80 -6.83
C VAL A 207 -6.86 -9.05 -6.99
N SER A 208 -7.28 -9.52 -8.18
CA SER A 208 -8.70 -9.84 -8.44
C SER A 208 -9.26 -10.90 -7.50
N MET A 209 -8.45 -11.92 -7.16
CA MET A 209 -8.87 -12.96 -6.21
C MET A 209 -9.03 -12.39 -4.80
N GLN A 210 -8.09 -11.59 -4.33
CA GLN A 210 -8.12 -11.02 -2.99
C GLN A 210 -9.27 -10.03 -2.83
N GLU A 211 -9.58 -9.26 -3.86
CA GLU A 211 -10.73 -8.35 -3.89
C GLU A 211 -12.04 -9.09 -3.60
N ILE A 212 -12.30 -10.17 -4.33
CA ILE A 212 -13.53 -10.97 -4.16
C ILE A 212 -13.55 -11.67 -2.79
N LEU A 213 -12.43 -12.26 -2.36
CA LEU A 213 -12.34 -12.96 -1.09
C LEU A 213 -12.58 -12.00 0.09
N SER A 214 -11.87 -10.89 0.15
CA SER A 214 -12.00 -9.92 1.24
C SER A 214 -13.39 -9.29 1.29
N ALA A 215 -13.97 -8.95 0.14
CA ALA A 215 -15.34 -8.43 0.08
C ALA A 215 -16.36 -9.47 0.57
N SER A 216 -16.20 -10.73 0.19
CA SER A 216 -17.09 -11.82 0.60
C SER A 216 -16.98 -12.10 2.11
N GLU A 217 -15.76 -12.09 2.66
CA GLU A 217 -15.54 -12.27 4.10
C GLU A 217 -16.14 -11.13 4.90
N ALA A 218 -15.94 -9.88 4.47
CA ALA A 218 -16.51 -8.70 5.12
C ALA A 218 -18.05 -8.74 5.08
N ALA A 219 -18.65 -9.04 3.93
CA ALA A 219 -20.09 -9.20 3.80
C ALA A 219 -20.64 -10.32 4.69
N THR A 220 -19.95 -11.46 4.75
CA THR A 220 -20.33 -12.59 5.61
C THR A 220 -20.27 -12.21 7.09
N MET A 221 -19.25 -11.45 7.52
CA MET A 221 -19.17 -10.97 8.91
C MET A 221 -20.35 -10.05 9.25
N ILE A 222 -20.72 -9.14 8.35
CA ILE A 222 -21.85 -8.24 8.55
C ILE A 222 -23.16 -9.03 8.61
N LEU A 223 -23.35 -9.99 7.73
CA LEU A 223 -24.56 -10.82 7.68
C LEU A 223 -24.74 -11.73 8.91
N ARG A 224 -23.68 -11.98 9.68
CA ARG A 224 -23.73 -12.76 10.93
C ARG A 224 -24.09 -11.93 12.17
N ILE A 225 -24.26 -10.62 12.02
CA ILE A 225 -24.64 -9.74 13.13
C ILE A 225 -26.13 -9.90 13.39
N ASP A 226 -26.49 -10.45 14.55
CA ASP A 226 -27.88 -10.64 14.95
C ASP A 226 -28.42 -9.43 15.72
N ASP A 227 -27.54 -8.78 16.53
CA ASP A 227 -27.96 -7.64 17.37
C ASP A 227 -26.80 -6.65 17.56
N VAL A 228 -27.12 -5.37 17.72
CA VAL A 228 -26.15 -4.30 17.95
C VAL A 228 -26.48 -3.58 19.25
N ILE A 229 -25.65 -3.79 20.27
CA ILE A 229 -25.78 -3.12 21.56
C ILE A 229 -24.89 -1.86 21.58
N ALA A 230 -25.52 -0.69 21.53
CA ALA A 230 -24.82 0.57 21.69
C ALA A 230 -24.54 0.85 23.18
N ALA A 231 -23.30 0.70 23.62
CA ALA A 231 -22.87 1.11 24.94
C ALA A 231 -22.73 2.64 24.98
N LYS A 232 -23.50 3.30 25.88
CA LYS A 232 -23.31 4.72 26.17
C LYS A 232 -21.96 4.89 26.86
N SER A 233 -21.05 5.67 26.28
CA SER A 233 -19.79 6.00 26.95
C SER A 233 -20.12 6.74 28.26
N THR A 234 -20.03 6.06 29.39
CA THR A 234 -19.98 6.68 30.69
C THR A 234 -18.66 7.41 30.78
N SER A 235 -18.69 8.73 30.61
CA SER A 235 -17.60 9.58 31.06
C SER A 235 -17.44 9.32 32.56
N THR A 236 -16.45 8.52 32.92
CA THR A 236 -15.98 8.38 34.29
C THR A 236 -15.43 9.74 34.69
N SER A 237 -16.29 10.59 35.21
CA SER A 237 -15.86 11.70 36.05
C SER A 237 -15.17 11.07 37.24
N THR A 238 -13.86 11.15 37.30
CA THR A 238 -13.06 10.80 38.48
C THR A 238 -13.51 11.65 39.64
N PRO A 239 -14.10 11.09 40.69
CA PRO A 239 -14.39 11.87 41.90
C PRO A 239 -13.12 11.96 42.72
N GLY A 240 -12.66 13.18 42.99
CA GLY A 240 -11.74 13.43 44.08
C GLY A 240 -10.33 13.86 43.73
N GLY A 241 -10.18 15.08 43.27
CA GLY A 241 -8.96 15.87 43.48
C GLY A 241 -9.24 16.91 44.55
N GLY A 242 -8.76 16.66 45.78
CA GLY A 242 -8.89 17.56 46.92
C GLY A 242 -8.30 18.94 46.62
N LYS A 243 -9.08 19.97 46.97
CA LYS A 243 -8.61 21.34 47.02
C LYS A 243 -7.49 21.47 48.04
N THR A 244 -6.30 21.80 47.64
CA THR A 244 -5.29 22.45 48.49
C THR A 244 -5.50 23.95 48.39
N PRO A 245 -5.63 24.67 49.50
CA PRO A 245 -5.69 26.12 49.49
C PRO A 245 -4.29 26.70 49.69
N GLY A 246 -3.94 27.70 48.94
CA GLY A 246 -2.92 28.64 49.35
C GLY A 246 -1.81 28.92 48.32
N GLY A 247 -1.70 30.19 47.95
CA GLY A 247 -0.48 30.77 47.40
C GLY A 247 -0.71 31.63 46.15
N GLY A 248 -0.89 32.91 46.41
CA GLY A 248 -1.20 33.94 45.43
C GLY A 248 0.00 34.52 44.68
N SER A 249 -0.32 35.61 43.98
CA SER A 249 0.50 36.58 43.21
C SER A 249 0.96 36.06 41.85
N GLY A 250 0.48 36.57 40.72
CA GLY A 250 0.58 37.98 40.28
C GLY A 250 1.61 38.07 39.21
N SER A 251 1.18 38.19 37.97
CA SER A 251 1.59 39.26 37.05
C SER A 251 1.15 38.95 35.61
N GLU A 252 0.24 39.84 35.18
CA GLU A 252 -0.01 40.16 33.78
C GLU A 252 1.32 40.50 33.06
N PHE A 253 1.43 40.14 31.82
CA PHE A 253 1.98 41.01 30.77
C PHE A 253 1.38 40.64 29.45
N ASP A 254 0.72 41.67 28.88
CA ASP A 254 0.19 41.79 27.52
C ASP A 254 1.29 41.84 26.46
N GLU A 255 0.82 41.52 25.27
CA GLU A 255 1.12 42.09 23.95
C GLU A 255 2.61 42.22 23.49
N ASP A 256 2.98 41.54 22.38
CA ASP A 256 3.05 42.10 20.98
C ASP A 256 3.31 40.95 20.00
#